data_ebf5909a838b0155561872a17f023a62
#
_entry.id   ebf5909a838b0155561872a17f023a62
#
_cell.length_a   1.000
_cell.length_b   1.000
_cell.length_c   1.000
_cell.angle_alpha   90.00
_cell.angle_beta   90.00
_cell.angle_gamma   90.00
#
_symmetry.space_group_name_H-M   'P 1'
#
loop_
_entity.id
_entity.type
_entity.pdbx_description
1 polymer ?
#
loop_
_entity_poly.entity_id
_entity_poly.type
_entity_poly.pdbx_seq_one_letter_code
_entity_poly.pdbx_strand_id
1 'polypeptide(L)'
;MYSVYEDFLEPIKANNREFSTEITFNSTTELTGATIQSISVDEIVNSTDTLTLGCACSNKIVVTLIEPPTDIDYENSYFTAKVGLKIGEGFSFVPLGKFYVADVETTSDFKKLTITAYDGFCKMTDTYDATVSEEATLQAVYDDLKAQLEGYGITLKSKKLPSYSLIFPYIENLTYQQAIGYVAGCLGGFARFDRNGELEIATYTDTGITIDREDQYMGGFKRLTKKELNITSIATGTQENPIVRGDGANGTEINFENPYITDAMADDVYASFLDLTYTPCQIKWRGNPAIQAGDIVSAVDGNGESHKVLVMSQNIRIGGGLNTTIECKGKSVTTSNFSNSFETTGQKIERKYKTLEQQILDATNAITGNSGGYVKMLDTNGDGKPDELLITDFDDIAIATKVWRWNKEGLGYAENASGNAYAGPYRTAITADGQINADFITTGTLNAEMIAVESFDNKTGLLTDYIHFGDGVITLGKSDNMLTLKLENDQVAFYNEETRIAYFSNNSFEIENLTEGKIRFANFGFIPRASGNLTFTKLT
;
A
#
# COMPACT_ATOMS: atom_id res chain seq x y z
N MET A 1 4.55 24.20 -1.83
CA MET A 1 3.59 24.73 -2.81
C MET A 1 4.25 24.82 -4.19
N TYR A 2 3.52 24.46 -5.24
CA TYR A 2 4.00 24.68 -6.62
C TYR A 2 4.17 26.18 -6.88
N SER A 3 5.28 26.55 -7.49
CA SER A 3 5.56 27.97 -7.78
C SER A 3 4.62 28.48 -8.87
N VAL A 4 3.79 29.44 -8.54
CA VAL A 4 2.88 30.16 -9.45
C VAL A 4 3.26 31.62 -9.52
N TYR A 5 2.82 32.29 -10.57
CA TYR A 5 2.99 33.75 -10.68
C TYR A 5 2.18 34.47 -9.60
N GLU A 6 2.64 35.63 -9.15
CA GLU A 6 1.97 36.44 -8.11
C GLU A 6 0.52 36.78 -8.50
N ASP A 7 0.26 36.99 -9.79
CA ASP A 7 -1.07 37.30 -10.32
C ASP A 7 -2.07 36.13 -10.22
N PHE A 8 -1.62 34.92 -9.86
CA PHE A 8 -2.48 33.75 -9.63
C PHE A 8 -3.14 33.77 -8.25
N LEU A 9 -2.47 34.33 -7.25
CA LEU A 9 -2.85 34.15 -5.84
C LEU A 9 -4.14 34.92 -5.45
N GLU A 10 -4.42 36.04 -6.06
CA GLU A 10 -5.67 36.78 -5.82
C GLU A 10 -6.86 36.22 -6.59
N PRO A 11 -6.76 35.94 -7.91
CA PRO A 11 -7.86 35.35 -8.68
C PRO A 11 -8.32 33.99 -8.16
N ILE A 12 -7.43 33.18 -7.59
CA ILE A 12 -7.83 31.88 -7.02
C ILE A 12 -8.76 32.01 -5.82
N LYS A 13 -8.75 33.14 -5.11
CA LYS A 13 -9.64 33.45 -3.99
C LYS A 13 -10.98 34.05 -4.44
N ALA A 14 -11.08 34.50 -5.69
CA ALA A 14 -12.29 35.13 -6.21
C ALA A 14 -13.51 34.20 -6.17
N ASN A 15 -14.73 34.75 -6.11
CA ASN A 15 -15.95 33.93 -6.06
C ASN A 15 -16.33 33.34 -7.42
N ASN A 16 -16.02 34.02 -8.52
CA ASN A 16 -16.28 33.64 -9.88
C ASN A 16 -14.99 33.14 -10.56
N ARG A 17 -14.61 31.90 -10.28
CA ARG A 17 -13.43 31.26 -10.89
C ARG A 17 -13.86 30.48 -12.13
N GLU A 18 -13.13 30.64 -13.22
CA GLU A 18 -13.29 29.84 -14.43
C GLU A 18 -12.04 28.96 -14.61
N PHE A 19 -12.25 27.67 -14.81
CA PHE A 19 -11.17 26.70 -14.93
C PHE A 19 -11.17 26.05 -16.31
N SER A 20 -9.97 25.74 -16.81
CA SER A 20 -9.74 24.88 -17.97
C SER A 20 -8.89 23.68 -17.55
N THR A 21 -9.02 22.58 -18.28
CA THR A 21 -8.21 21.38 -18.08
C THR A 21 -7.58 20.96 -19.38
N GLU A 22 -6.35 20.52 -19.33
CA GLU A 22 -5.62 19.99 -20.46
C GLU A 22 -4.90 18.69 -20.06
N ILE A 23 -4.92 17.71 -20.96
CA ILE A 23 -4.23 16.43 -20.82
C ILE A 23 -3.47 16.16 -22.09
N THR A 24 -2.18 15.84 -21.99
CA THR A 24 -1.35 15.51 -23.15
C THR A 24 -0.90 14.06 -23.06
N PHE A 25 -1.39 13.20 -23.93
CA PHE A 25 -1.00 11.79 -24.04
C PHE A 25 0.30 11.65 -24.85
N ASN A 26 1.21 10.82 -24.33
CA ASN A 26 2.48 10.45 -24.97
C ASN A 26 3.28 11.66 -25.50
N SER A 27 3.13 12.83 -24.86
CA SER A 27 3.73 14.11 -25.25
C SER A 27 3.34 14.63 -26.64
N THR A 28 2.29 14.11 -27.25
CA THR A 28 1.90 14.44 -28.64
C THR A 28 0.44 14.84 -28.80
N THR A 29 -0.49 14.14 -28.15
CA THR A 29 -1.93 14.34 -28.35
C THR A 29 -2.53 15.08 -27.17
N GLU A 30 -3.00 16.31 -27.42
CA GLU A 30 -3.59 17.18 -26.41
C GLU A 30 -5.12 17.10 -26.43
N LEU A 31 -5.72 16.85 -25.27
CA LEU A 31 -7.15 16.95 -25.03
C LEU A 31 -7.43 18.15 -24.11
N THR A 32 -8.48 18.89 -24.40
CA THR A 32 -8.88 20.07 -23.64
C THR A 32 -10.23 19.86 -22.95
N GLY A 33 -10.66 20.84 -22.19
CA GLY A 33 -11.87 20.81 -21.39
C GLY A 33 -13.16 20.42 -22.11
N ALA A 34 -13.21 20.51 -23.46
CA ALA A 34 -14.38 20.06 -24.21
C ALA A 34 -14.59 18.53 -24.16
N THR A 35 -13.49 17.78 -24.14
CA THR A 35 -13.49 16.30 -24.06
C THR A 35 -13.35 15.81 -22.62
N ILE A 36 -12.80 16.62 -21.71
CA ILE A 36 -12.52 16.24 -20.33
C ILE A 36 -13.72 16.60 -19.45
N GLN A 37 -14.50 15.58 -19.01
CA GLN A 37 -15.63 15.78 -18.11
C GLN A 37 -15.18 16.08 -16.69
N SER A 38 -14.20 15.34 -16.19
CA SER A 38 -13.70 15.50 -14.83
C SER A 38 -12.30 14.93 -14.65
N ILE A 39 -11.58 15.50 -13.70
CA ILE A 39 -10.30 15.01 -13.20
C ILE A 39 -10.39 14.92 -11.69
N SER A 40 -9.93 13.81 -11.12
CA SER A 40 -9.74 13.64 -9.67
C SER A 40 -8.32 13.17 -9.41
N VAL A 41 -7.56 13.92 -8.62
CA VAL A 41 -6.19 13.60 -8.24
C VAL A 41 -6.11 13.35 -6.74
N ASP A 42 -5.58 12.19 -6.36
CA ASP A 42 -5.22 11.85 -4.99
C ASP A 42 -3.71 12.00 -4.83
N GLU A 43 -3.28 13.00 -4.08
CA GLU A 43 -1.89 13.21 -3.70
C GLU A 43 -1.68 12.75 -2.26
N ILE A 44 -0.65 11.92 -1.99
CA ILE A 44 -0.40 11.34 -0.69
C ILE A 44 1.10 11.34 -0.40
N VAL A 45 1.51 11.91 0.72
CA VAL A 45 2.91 11.87 1.21
C VAL A 45 3.02 11.22 2.60
N ASN A 46 1.89 10.94 3.23
CA ASN A 46 1.82 10.18 4.47
C ASN A 46 0.66 9.20 4.43
N SER A 47 0.98 7.94 4.40
CA SER A 47 0.03 6.85 4.20
C SER A 47 -0.53 6.27 5.50
N THR A 48 -0.04 6.71 6.67
CA THR A 48 -0.44 6.20 7.99
C THR A 48 -1.46 7.08 8.67
N ASP A 49 -2.04 6.60 9.76
CA ASP A 49 -2.96 7.37 10.61
C ASP A 49 -2.24 8.37 11.54
N THR A 50 -0.91 8.36 11.54
CA THR A 50 -0.05 9.27 12.31
C THR A 50 0.98 9.91 11.40
N LEU A 51 1.62 10.99 11.82
CA LEU A 51 2.77 11.54 11.10
C LEU A 51 3.90 10.51 11.11
N THR A 52 4.41 10.17 9.93
CA THR A 52 5.58 9.30 9.74
C THR A 52 6.50 9.85 8.66
N LEU A 53 7.73 9.38 8.61
CA LEU A 53 8.76 9.84 7.68
C LEU A 53 9.21 8.71 6.77
N GLY A 54 9.90 9.07 5.68
CA GLY A 54 10.38 8.10 4.72
C GLY A 54 9.28 7.49 3.83
N CYS A 55 8.10 8.12 3.79
CA CYS A 55 7.04 7.66 2.89
C CYS A 55 7.43 7.88 1.43
N ALA A 56 7.10 6.91 0.60
CA ALA A 56 7.19 6.96 -0.85
C ALA A 56 5.85 6.46 -1.42
N CYS A 57 4.88 7.37 -1.52
CA CYS A 57 3.49 7.04 -1.83
C CYS A 57 3.16 7.40 -3.28
N SER A 58 2.51 6.49 -4.00
CA SER A 58 2.05 6.75 -5.36
C SER A 58 0.81 7.64 -5.36
N ASN A 59 0.84 8.69 -6.18
CA ASN A 59 -0.32 9.51 -6.47
C ASN A 59 -1.17 8.83 -7.53
N LYS A 60 -2.49 9.05 -7.44
CA LYS A 60 -3.48 8.49 -8.35
C LYS A 60 -4.25 9.60 -9.03
N ILE A 61 -4.52 9.43 -10.31
CA ILE A 61 -5.44 10.29 -11.06
C ILE A 61 -6.54 9.47 -11.71
N VAL A 62 -7.76 9.98 -11.65
CA VAL A 62 -8.89 9.43 -12.40
C VAL A 62 -9.40 10.52 -13.34
N VAL A 63 -9.44 10.22 -14.61
CA VAL A 63 -9.91 11.11 -15.68
C VAL A 63 -11.14 10.52 -16.32
N THR A 64 -12.17 11.33 -16.51
CA THR A 64 -13.36 10.93 -17.27
C THR A 64 -13.42 11.78 -18.54
N LEU A 65 -13.44 11.11 -19.67
CA LEU A 65 -13.57 11.71 -21.00
C LEU A 65 -14.98 11.47 -21.57
N ILE A 66 -15.47 12.44 -22.34
CA ILE A 66 -16.70 12.33 -23.14
C ILE A 66 -16.31 12.40 -24.61
N GLU A 67 -16.91 11.53 -25.42
CA GLU A 67 -16.63 11.40 -26.85
C GLU A 67 -15.10 11.35 -27.11
N PRO A 68 -14.38 10.40 -26.46
CA PRO A 68 -12.93 10.35 -26.54
C PRO A 68 -12.48 10.06 -27.98
N PRO A 69 -11.35 10.65 -28.44
CA PRO A 69 -10.73 10.27 -29.71
C PRO A 69 -10.44 8.77 -29.77
N THR A 70 -10.67 8.16 -30.94
CA THR A 70 -10.51 6.70 -31.14
C THR A 70 -9.14 6.29 -31.65
N ASP A 71 -8.28 7.25 -31.95
CA ASP A 71 -6.92 7.08 -32.50
C ASP A 71 -5.83 7.07 -31.41
N ILE A 72 -6.23 7.15 -30.14
CA ILE A 72 -5.32 7.06 -28.97
C ILE A 72 -5.37 5.66 -28.39
N ASP A 73 -4.21 5.01 -28.26
CA ASP A 73 -4.05 3.79 -27.46
C ASP A 73 -3.95 4.18 -25.98
N TYR A 74 -5.10 4.27 -25.32
CA TYR A 74 -5.17 4.71 -23.93
C TYR A 74 -4.49 3.73 -22.97
N GLU A 75 -4.62 2.42 -23.19
CA GLU A 75 -4.15 1.37 -22.27
C GLU A 75 -2.62 1.36 -22.14
N ASN A 76 -1.90 1.66 -23.24
CA ASN A 76 -0.43 1.66 -23.26
C ASN A 76 0.18 3.07 -23.18
N SER A 77 -0.61 4.04 -22.68
CA SER A 77 -0.20 5.44 -22.66
C SER A 77 0.26 5.91 -21.28
N TYR A 78 1.03 6.99 -21.32
CA TYR A 78 1.17 7.91 -20.19
C TYR A 78 0.64 9.28 -20.58
N PHE A 79 0.34 10.11 -19.61
CA PHE A 79 -0.09 11.48 -19.89
C PHE A 79 0.35 12.45 -18.79
N THR A 80 0.41 13.72 -19.16
CA THR A 80 0.50 14.83 -18.22
C THR A 80 -0.83 15.56 -18.15
N ALA A 81 -1.20 16.02 -16.96
CA ALA A 81 -2.43 16.76 -16.75
C ALA A 81 -2.12 18.13 -16.14
N LYS A 82 -2.88 19.14 -16.50
CA LYS A 82 -2.79 20.49 -15.93
C LYS A 82 -4.16 21.13 -15.80
N VAL A 83 -4.29 22.04 -14.83
CA VAL A 83 -5.49 22.84 -14.60
C VAL A 83 -5.14 24.32 -14.75
N GLY A 84 -5.90 25.03 -15.54
CA GLY A 84 -5.76 26.46 -15.76
C GLY A 84 -6.81 27.26 -15.00
N LEU A 85 -6.41 28.34 -14.36
CA LEU A 85 -7.28 29.37 -13.81
C LEU A 85 -7.30 30.55 -14.79
N LYS A 86 -8.47 31.04 -15.13
CA LYS A 86 -8.62 32.21 -16.00
C LYS A 86 -8.14 33.48 -15.29
N ILE A 87 -7.19 34.15 -15.91
CA ILE A 87 -6.63 35.44 -15.47
C ILE A 87 -6.64 36.38 -16.66
N GLY A 88 -7.45 37.43 -16.61
CA GLY A 88 -7.66 38.32 -17.74
C GLY A 88 -8.28 37.57 -18.94
N GLU A 89 -7.62 37.63 -20.12
CA GLU A 89 -8.07 36.96 -21.34
C GLU A 89 -7.52 35.56 -21.52
N GLY A 90 -6.60 35.09 -20.64
CA GLY A 90 -5.91 33.80 -20.76
C GLY A 90 -6.11 32.89 -19.55
N PHE A 91 -5.48 31.71 -19.63
CA PHE A 91 -5.42 30.75 -18.52
C PHE A 91 -3.98 30.63 -18.00
N SER A 92 -3.82 30.69 -16.68
CA SER A 92 -2.58 30.34 -16.00
C SER A 92 -2.66 28.89 -15.54
N PHE A 93 -1.79 28.03 -16.06
CA PHE A 93 -1.84 26.59 -15.84
C PHE A 93 -0.93 26.13 -14.69
N VAL A 94 -1.46 25.27 -13.85
CA VAL A 94 -0.73 24.53 -12.83
C VAL A 94 -0.71 23.05 -13.25
N PRO A 95 0.47 22.43 -13.43
CA PRO A 95 0.54 21.00 -13.72
C PRO A 95 0.06 20.19 -12.52
N LEU A 96 -0.50 19.01 -12.80
CA LEU A 96 -0.99 18.06 -11.81
C LEU A 96 -0.08 16.82 -11.68
N GLY A 97 0.79 16.61 -12.66
CA GLY A 97 1.73 15.49 -12.65
C GLY A 97 1.82 14.77 -14.00
N LYS A 98 2.66 13.73 -14.03
CA LYS A 98 2.79 12.77 -15.11
C LYS A 98 2.33 11.41 -14.60
N PHE A 99 1.42 10.77 -15.34
CA PHE A 99 0.76 9.54 -14.90
C PHE A 99 0.81 8.46 -15.96
N TYR A 100 0.94 7.22 -15.55
CA TYR A 100 0.95 6.03 -16.39
C TYR A 100 -0.39 5.32 -16.23
N VAL A 101 -1.04 5.02 -17.35
CA VAL A 101 -2.36 4.40 -17.35
C VAL A 101 -2.28 3.00 -16.77
N ALA A 102 -3.18 2.69 -15.87
CA ALA A 102 -3.28 1.41 -15.20
C ALA A 102 -4.58 0.68 -15.54
N ASP A 103 -5.65 1.43 -15.80
CA ASP A 103 -6.96 0.86 -16.10
C ASP A 103 -7.78 1.82 -16.96
N VAL A 104 -8.57 1.25 -17.86
CA VAL A 104 -9.43 1.99 -18.79
C VAL A 104 -10.79 1.34 -18.84
N GLU A 105 -11.81 2.03 -18.32
CA GLU A 105 -13.21 1.60 -18.37
C GLU A 105 -13.98 2.41 -19.41
N THR A 106 -14.84 1.77 -20.18
CA THR A 106 -15.69 2.44 -21.17
C THR A 106 -17.15 2.03 -21.06
N THR A 107 -18.05 2.92 -21.44
CA THR A 107 -19.48 2.58 -21.60
C THR A 107 -19.67 1.74 -22.88
N SER A 108 -20.77 0.96 -22.92
CA SER A 108 -21.07 0.06 -24.05
C SER A 108 -21.22 0.77 -25.42
N ASP A 109 -21.49 2.07 -25.42
CA ASP A 109 -21.60 2.93 -26.62
C ASP A 109 -20.30 3.73 -26.91
N PHE A 110 -19.23 3.49 -26.15
CA PHE A 110 -17.92 4.15 -26.24
C PHE A 110 -17.95 5.69 -26.16
N LYS A 111 -19.04 6.26 -25.63
CA LYS A 111 -19.17 7.71 -25.48
C LYS A 111 -18.52 8.28 -24.24
N LYS A 112 -18.24 7.43 -23.27
CA LYS A 112 -17.59 7.81 -22.02
C LYS A 112 -16.46 6.86 -21.73
N LEU A 113 -15.28 7.41 -21.39
CA LEU A 113 -14.09 6.68 -21.01
C LEU A 113 -13.63 7.15 -19.62
N THR A 114 -13.35 6.24 -18.73
CA THR A 114 -12.75 6.52 -17.42
C THR A 114 -11.38 5.90 -17.36
N ILE A 115 -10.36 6.71 -17.12
CA ILE A 115 -8.95 6.30 -17.06
C ILE A 115 -8.48 6.43 -15.63
N THR A 116 -7.95 5.34 -15.08
CA THR A 116 -7.22 5.35 -13.81
C THR A 116 -5.74 5.24 -14.10
N ALA A 117 -4.95 6.16 -13.55
CA ALA A 117 -3.51 6.19 -13.76
C ALA A 117 -2.76 6.56 -12.48
N TYR A 118 -1.48 6.20 -12.41
CA TYR A 118 -0.60 6.44 -11.27
C TYR A 118 0.69 7.13 -11.72
N ASP A 119 1.34 7.82 -10.78
CA ASP A 119 2.64 8.44 -11.03
C ASP A 119 3.77 7.40 -11.20
N GLY A 120 5.00 7.85 -11.33
CA GLY A 120 6.16 6.99 -11.63
C GLY A 120 6.47 5.92 -10.58
N PHE A 121 5.91 5.97 -9.38
CA PHE A 121 6.10 4.91 -8.39
C PHE A 121 5.59 3.54 -8.85
N CYS A 122 4.62 3.51 -9.75
CA CYS A 122 4.15 2.25 -10.36
C CYS A 122 5.26 1.48 -11.11
N LYS A 123 6.37 2.14 -11.45
CA LYS A 123 7.54 1.54 -12.11
C LYS A 123 8.69 1.18 -11.15
N MET A 124 8.56 1.49 -9.87
CA MET A 124 9.62 1.34 -8.87
C MET A 124 9.41 0.11 -7.97
N THR A 125 8.75 -0.90 -8.49
CA THR A 125 8.41 -2.14 -7.77
C THR A 125 9.50 -3.20 -7.83
N ASP A 126 10.44 -3.06 -8.76
CA ASP A 126 11.56 -3.98 -8.95
C ASP A 126 12.54 -3.89 -7.78
N THR A 127 13.31 -4.96 -7.60
CA THR A 127 14.34 -5.02 -6.57
C THR A 127 15.49 -4.07 -6.92
N TYR A 128 15.88 -3.27 -5.95
CA TYR A 128 17.07 -2.41 -6.02
C TYR A 128 18.32 -3.22 -5.68
N ASP A 129 19.17 -3.42 -6.65
CA ASP A 129 20.47 -4.06 -6.49
C ASP A 129 21.55 -2.98 -6.34
N ALA A 130 21.85 -2.65 -5.09
CA ALA A 130 22.77 -1.58 -4.77
C ALA A 130 24.21 -1.90 -5.20
N THR A 131 24.85 -0.95 -5.88
CA THR A 131 26.26 -1.07 -6.31
C THR A 131 27.23 -0.34 -5.37
N VAL A 132 26.71 0.21 -4.26
CA VAL A 132 27.53 0.91 -3.26
C VAL A 132 28.30 -0.06 -2.37
N SER A 133 29.43 0.42 -1.82
CA SER A 133 30.22 -0.36 -0.84
C SER A 133 29.50 -0.46 0.51
N GLU A 134 29.91 -1.45 1.34
CA GLU A 134 29.37 -1.61 2.69
C GLU A 134 29.55 -0.33 3.55
N GLU A 135 30.72 0.31 3.48
CA GLU A 135 30.89 1.66 4.01
C GLU A 135 30.57 2.67 2.92
N ALA A 136 29.41 3.31 3.03
CA ALA A 136 28.91 4.26 2.04
C ALA A 136 28.57 5.61 2.68
N THR A 137 28.42 6.63 1.84
CA THR A 137 27.76 7.88 2.22
C THR A 137 26.31 7.86 1.74
N LEU A 138 25.42 8.56 2.45
CA LEU A 138 24.04 8.72 2.01
C LEU A 138 23.93 9.30 0.60
N GLN A 139 24.90 10.19 0.22
CA GLN A 139 25.00 10.73 -1.13
C GLN A 139 25.31 9.63 -2.17
N ALA A 140 26.22 8.71 -1.84
CA ALA A 140 26.56 7.61 -2.76
C ALA A 140 25.36 6.69 -3.04
N VAL A 141 24.56 6.38 -1.99
CA VAL A 141 23.31 5.62 -2.15
C VAL A 141 22.30 6.38 -3.02
N TYR A 142 22.17 7.69 -2.80
CA TYR A 142 21.29 8.53 -3.60
C TYR A 142 21.70 8.59 -5.07
N ASP A 143 23.00 8.73 -5.35
CA ASP A 143 23.54 8.83 -6.70
C ASP A 143 23.45 7.48 -7.43
N ASP A 144 23.62 6.37 -6.71
CA ASP A 144 23.43 5.02 -7.24
C ASP A 144 21.94 4.78 -7.62
N LEU A 145 21.03 5.10 -6.71
CA LEU A 145 19.59 5.05 -7.00
C LEU A 145 19.24 5.90 -8.23
N LYS A 146 19.79 7.11 -8.33
CA LYS A 146 19.56 8.01 -9.46
C LYS A 146 20.03 7.39 -10.77
N ALA A 147 21.24 6.83 -10.79
CA ALA A 147 21.81 6.23 -12.00
C ALA A 147 20.99 5.01 -12.48
N GLN A 148 20.53 4.19 -11.55
CA GLN A 148 19.75 3.01 -11.89
C GLN A 148 18.31 3.38 -12.35
N LEU A 149 17.67 4.35 -11.70
CA LEU A 149 16.31 4.81 -12.04
C LEU A 149 16.22 5.45 -13.44
N GLU A 150 17.32 6.04 -13.93
CA GLU A 150 17.40 6.53 -15.32
C GLU A 150 17.12 5.40 -16.34
N GLY A 151 17.54 4.16 -16.04
CA GLY A 151 17.26 2.97 -16.86
C GLY A 151 15.77 2.62 -16.96
N TYR A 152 14.98 3.02 -15.99
CA TYR A 152 13.50 2.87 -15.97
C TYR A 152 12.78 4.09 -16.54
N GLY A 153 13.51 5.08 -17.05
CA GLY A 153 12.95 6.34 -17.55
C GLY A 153 12.39 7.22 -16.43
N ILE A 154 12.93 7.08 -15.22
CA ILE A 154 12.58 7.89 -14.05
C ILE A 154 13.73 8.87 -13.80
N THR A 155 13.42 10.16 -13.79
CA THR A 155 14.39 11.20 -13.45
C THR A 155 14.30 11.51 -11.97
N LEU A 156 15.35 11.16 -11.20
CA LEU A 156 15.51 11.61 -9.82
C LEU A 156 16.25 12.95 -9.83
N LYS A 157 15.65 13.99 -9.25
CA LYS A 157 16.24 15.34 -9.18
C LYS A 157 17.60 15.31 -8.49
N SER A 158 18.56 16.04 -9.02
CA SER A 158 19.86 16.20 -8.36
C SER A 158 19.70 16.95 -7.04
N LYS A 159 20.21 16.39 -5.95
CA LYS A 159 20.19 16.99 -4.62
C LYS A 159 21.52 16.72 -3.94
N LYS A 160 22.14 17.77 -3.38
CA LYS A 160 23.30 17.62 -2.51
C LYS A 160 22.81 17.30 -1.11
N LEU A 161 23.15 16.12 -0.62
CA LEU A 161 22.78 15.66 0.71
C LEU A 161 23.84 16.05 1.74
N PRO A 162 23.52 16.11 3.04
CA PRO A 162 24.48 16.23 4.11
C PRO A 162 25.49 15.09 4.09
N SER A 163 26.71 15.32 4.60
CA SER A 163 27.79 14.36 4.62
C SER A 163 27.59 13.32 5.73
N TYR A 164 26.66 12.40 5.52
CA TYR A 164 26.43 11.27 6.42
C TYR A 164 27.12 10.02 5.89
N SER A 165 27.80 9.31 6.78
CA SER A 165 28.32 7.96 6.52
C SER A 165 27.43 6.94 7.19
N LEU A 166 27.22 5.79 6.56
CA LEU A 166 26.45 4.67 7.07
C LEU A 166 27.11 3.35 6.68
N ILE A 167 26.83 2.30 7.46
CA ILE A 167 27.07 0.93 7.03
C ILE A 167 25.81 0.54 6.24
N PHE A 168 25.98 0.33 4.92
CA PHE A 168 24.87 0.01 4.04
C PHE A 168 24.37 -1.42 4.32
N PRO A 169 23.15 -1.59 4.84
CA PRO A 169 22.65 -2.91 5.21
C PRO A 169 22.21 -3.69 3.97
N TYR A 170 22.50 -4.98 3.95
CA TYR A 170 21.89 -5.88 2.97
C TYR A 170 20.42 -6.13 3.39
N ILE A 171 19.50 -5.83 2.49
CA ILE A 171 18.06 -6.04 2.68
C ILE A 171 17.55 -6.86 1.50
N GLU A 172 17.10 -8.08 1.79
CA GLU A 172 16.55 -8.96 0.78
C GLU A 172 15.27 -8.38 0.17
N ASN A 173 15.15 -8.42 -1.16
CA ASN A 173 14.00 -7.94 -1.93
C ASN A 173 13.65 -6.45 -1.68
N LEU A 174 14.63 -5.62 -1.36
CA LEU A 174 14.47 -4.18 -1.23
C LEU A 174 14.06 -3.57 -2.58
N THR A 175 12.91 -2.90 -2.65
CA THR A 175 12.49 -2.22 -3.88
C THR A 175 13.07 -0.82 -3.99
N TYR A 176 13.15 -0.28 -5.24
CA TYR A 176 13.54 1.12 -5.47
C TYR A 176 12.69 2.10 -4.66
N GLN A 177 11.38 1.84 -4.56
CA GLN A 177 10.45 2.67 -3.80
C GLN A 177 10.78 2.67 -2.29
N GLN A 178 11.11 1.52 -1.72
CA GLN A 178 11.54 1.42 -0.33
C GLN A 178 12.89 2.10 -0.10
N ALA A 179 13.86 1.87 -0.99
CA ALA A 179 15.20 2.44 -0.87
C ALA A 179 15.17 3.98 -0.88
N ILE A 180 14.43 4.60 -1.82
CA ILE A 180 14.28 6.05 -1.84
C ILE A 180 13.51 6.57 -0.63
N GLY A 181 12.56 5.79 -0.10
CA GLY A 181 11.87 6.09 1.15
C GLY A 181 12.82 6.11 2.35
N TYR A 182 13.73 5.15 2.45
CA TYR A 182 14.76 5.15 3.51
C TYR A 182 15.67 6.37 3.42
N VAL A 183 16.14 6.73 2.22
CA VAL A 183 16.94 7.95 2.02
C VAL A 183 16.13 9.19 2.43
N ALA A 184 14.85 9.27 2.06
CA ALA A 184 13.98 10.38 2.46
C ALA A 184 13.77 10.46 3.97
N GLY A 185 13.61 9.31 4.65
CA GLY A 185 13.49 9.22 6.10
C GLY A 185 14.75 9.69 6.83
N CYS A 186 15.95 9.41 6.31
CA CYS A 186 17.21 9.92 6.85
C CYS A 186 17.30 11.46 6.79
N LEU A 187 16.52 12.09 5.93
CA LEU A 187 16.47 13.55 5.76
C LEU A 187 15.23 14.20 6.42
N GLY A 188 14.47 13.43 7.20
CA GLY A 188 13.25 13.92 7.84
C GLY A 188 12.13 14.24 6.84
N GLY A 189 12.11 13.57 5.69
CA GLY A 189 11.20 13.86 4.59
C GLY A 189 10.44 12.66 4.06
N PHE A 190 9.98 12.81 2.85
CA PHE A 190 9.26 11.81 2.05
C PHE A 190 9.72 11.90 0.59
N ALA A 191 9.56 10.82 -0.16
CA ALA A 191 9.76 10.82 -1.60
C ALA A 191 8.41 11.02 -2.31
N ARG A 192 8.39 11.82 -3.36
CA ARG A 192 7.22 12.04 -4.22
C ARG A 192 7.64 12.33 -5.66
N PHE A 193 6.73 12.07 -6.58
CA PHE A 193 6.84 12.67 -7.92
C PHE A 193 6.28 14.08 -7.88
N ASP A 194 7.08 15.03 -8.34
CA ASP A 194 6.64 16.42 -8.46
C ASP A 194 5.63 16.58 -9.61
N ARG A 195 5.09 17.78 -9.74
CA ARG A 195 4.10 18.10 -10.75
C ARG A 195 4.62 18.06 -12.20
N ASN A 196 5.93 17.97 -12.40
CA ASN A 196 6.56 17.78 -13.72
C ASN A 196 6.86 16.30 -14.01
N GLY A 197 6.60 15.40 -13.06
CA GLY A 197 6.86 13.98 -13.18
C GLY A 197 8.29 13.57 -12.87
N GLU A 198 9.04 14.39 -12.14
CA GLU A 198 10.37 14.08 -11.64
C GLU A 198 10.30 13.62 -10.18
N LEU A 199 11.03 12.57 -9.85
CA LEU A 199 11.14 12.07 -8.46
C LEU A 199 12.00 13.03 -7.63
N GLU A 200 11.49 13.38 -6.45
CA GLU A 200 12.23 14.23 -5.51
C GLU A 200 12.07 13.77 -4.05
N ILE A 201 13.06 14.09 -3.23
CA ILE A 201 12.96 14.01 -1.78
C ILE A 201 12.61 15.41 -1.26
N ALA A 202 11.46 15.51 -0.60
CA ALA A 202 10.93 16.73 -0.03
C ALA A 202 10.68 16.60 1.48
N THR A 203 10.56 17.75 2.16
CA THR A 203 10.15 17.86 3.56
C THR A 203 8.90 18.71 3.66
N TYR A 204 8.19 18.63 4.78
CA TYR A 204 7.06 19.51 5.04
C TYR A 204 7.54 20.97 5.07
N THR A 205 6.91 21.81 4.24
CA THR A 205 7.32 23.22 4.06
C THR A 205 6.14 24.16 4.28
N ASP A 206 6.33 25.16 5.13
CA ASP A 206 5.32 26.18 5.39
C ASP A 206 5.17 27.09 4.17
N THR A 207 3.95 27.18 3.66
CA THR A 207 3.63 27.99 2.47
C THR A 207 3.23 29.42 2.79
N GLY A 208 2.94 29.72 4.05
CA GLY A 208 2.33 30.97 4.46
C GLY A 208 0.88 31.16 4.00
N ILE A 209 0.27 30.15 3.35
CA ILE A 209 -1.12 30.23 2.88
C ILE A 209 -2.07 29.95 4.04
N THR A 210 -3.12 30.78 4.13
CA THR A 210 -4.25 30.57 5.02
C THR A 210 -5.49 30.18 4.22
N ILE A 211 -6.14 29.11 4.64
CA ILE A 211 -7.47 28.68 4.17
C ILE A 211 -8.49 29.34 5.09
N ASP A 212 -9.06 30.45 4.64
CA ASP A 212 -10.04 31.20 5.39
C ASP A 212 -11.37 30.46 5.48
N ARG A 213 -12.20 30.82 6.45
CA ARG A 213 -13.52 30.21 6.64
C ARG A 213 -14.42 30.37 5.41
N GLU A 214 -14.28 31.49 4.69
CA GLU A 214 -15.05 31.79 3.49
C GLU A 214 -14.70 30.88 2.30
N ASP A 215 -13.49 30.31 2.28
CA ASP A 215 -13.04 29.36 1.28
C ASP A 215 -13.51 27.94 1.57
N GLN A 216 -14.02 27.66 2.76
CA GLN A 216 -14.46 26.33 3.17
C GLN A 216 -15.94 26.12 2.88
N TYR A 217 -16.31 24.87 2.59
CA TYR A 217 -17.71 24.48 2.51
C TYR A 217 -18.33 24.43 3.91
N MET A 218 -19.66 24.49 3.99
CA MET A 218 -20.36 24.40 5.27
C MET A 218 -19.98 23.12 6.02
N GLY A 219 -19.44 23.27 7.24
CA GLY A 219 -18.87 22.14 8.00
C GLY A 219 -17.59 21.57 7.39
N GLY A 220 -16.88 22.34 6.55
CA GLY A 220 -15.69 21.89 5.82
C GLY A 220 -14.48 21.61 6.71
N PHE A 221 -14.33 22.32 7.85
CA PHE A 221 -13.29 22.04 8.83
C PHE A 221 -13.78 21.03 9.88
N LYS A 222 -13.23 19.84 9.87
CA LYS A 222 -13.54 18.78 10.83
C LYS A 222 -12.28 18.37 11.59
N ARG A 223 -12.22 18.69 12.88
CA ARG A 223 -11.12 18.23 13.77
C ARG A 223 -11.22 16.71 13.98
N LEU A 224 -10.08 16.03 13.95
CA LEU A 224 -9.98 14.59 14.23
C LEU A 224 -9.54 14.34 15.67
N THR A 225 -8.90 15.31 16.32
CA THR A 225 -8.47 15.26 17.72
C THR A 225 -8.98 16.47 18.50
N LYS A 226 -9.16 16.32 19.81
CA LYS A 226 -9.58 17.44 20.69
C LYS A 226 -8.46 18.44 20.91
N LYS A 227 -7.20 17.98 20.91
CA LYS A 227 -6.01 18.80 21.13
C LYS A 227 -5.15 18.81 19.89
N GLU A 228 -4.37 19.85 19.73
CA GLU A 228 -3.26 19.91 18.80
C GLU A 228 -2.19 18.89 19.21
N LEU A 229 -1.48 18.37 18.24
CA LEU A 229 -0.38 17.44 18.45
C LEU A 229 0.93 18.22 18.40
N ASN A 230 1.71 18.13 19.46
CA ASN A 230 3.05 18.69 19.54
C ASN A 230 4.07 17.55 19.47
N ILE A 231 4.98 17.60 18.53
CA ILE A 231 6.04 16.61 18.36
C ILE A 231 7.12 16.82 19.41
N THR A 232 7.34 15.80 20.24
CA THR A 232 8.33 15.85 21.34
C THR A 232 9.37 14.74 21.25
N SER A 233 9.16 13.75 20.39
CA SER A 233 10.11 12.66 20.21
C SER A 233 10.01 12.02 18.83
N ILE A 234 11.09 11.34 18.45
CA ILE A 234 11.11 10.41 17.33
C ILE A 234 11.60 9.04 17.81
N ALA A 235 11.06 7.98 17.22
CA ALA A 235 11.56 6.62 17.35
C ALA A 235 11.79 6.03 15.94
N THR A 236 13.00 5.56 15.68
CA THR A 236 13.43 5.10 14.35
C THR A 236 14.49 4.00 14.47
N GLY A 237 15.20 3.68 13.40
CA GLY A 237 16.14 2.57 13.31
C GLY A 237 15.44 1.28 12.93
N THR A 238 15.91 0.16 13.46
CA THR A 238 15.31 -1.17 13.28
C THR A 238 14.87 -1.74 14.63
N GLN A 239 14.14 -2.85 14.62
CA GLN A 239 13.77 -3.54 15.88
C GLN A 239 14.99 -4.00 16.67
N GLU A 240 16.09 -4.36 15.98
CA GLU A 240 17.33 -4.80 16.62
C GLU A 240 18.17 -3.62 17.15
N ASN A 241 18.12 -2.49 16.46
CA ASN A 241 18.88 -1.28 16.78
C ASN A 241 17.94 -0.05 16.79
N PRO A 242 17.08 0.10 17.82
CA PRO A 242 16.17 1.23 17.93
C PRO A 242 16.91 2.51 18.33
N ILE A 243 16.58 3.61 17.67
CA ILE A 243 17.09 4.95 17.97
C ILE A 243 15.91 5.82 18.41
N VAL A 244 15.97 6.33 19.63
CA VAL A 244 14.94 7.23 20.19
C VAL A 244 15.58 8.56 20.55
N ARG A 245 14.90 9.66 20.21
CA ARG A 245 15.26 11.04 20.59
C ARG A 245 14.07 11.76 21.17
N GLY A 246 14.32 12.54 22.21
CA GLY A 246 13.28 13.31 22.90
C GLY A 246 12.53 12.50 23.96
N ASP A 247 11.43 13.10 24.45
CA ASP A 247 10.55 12.50 25.48
C ASP A 247 9.13 12.33 24.95
N GLY A 248 8.78 11.10 24.60
CA GLY A 248 7.44 10.73 24.11
C GLY A 248 6.33 10.80 25.18
N ALA A 249 6.67 10.91 26.47
CA ALA A 249 5.68 10.88 27.55
C ALA A 249 4.80 12.14 27.59
N ASN A 250 5.30 13.28 27.09
CA ASN A 250 4.65 14.58 27.22
C ASN A 250 4.14 15.16 25.89
N GLY A 251 4.12 14.37 24.79
CA GLY A 251 3.69 14.84 23.48
C GLY A 251 3.40 13.73 22.51
N THR A 252 3.67 14.00 21.24
CA THR A 252 3.48 13.05 20.15
C THR A 252 4.84 12.58 19.63
N GLU A 253 4.96 11.30 19.44
CA GLU A 253 6.13 10.65 18.87
C GLU A 253 5.93 10.38 17.38
N ILE A 254 6.94 10.68 16.55
CA ILE A 254 7.01 10.23 15.17
C ILE A 254 7.70 8.87 15.15
N ASN A 255 7.02 7.85 14.64
CA ASN A 255 7.54 6.49 14.51
C ASN A 255 7.74 6.12 13.04
N PHE A 256 8.95 5.66 12.69
CA PHE A 256 9.25 5.11 11.37
C PHE A 256 10.45 4.18 11.44
N GLU A 257 10.36 3.05 10.77
CA GLU A 257 11.48 2.13 10.63
C GLU A 257 12.39 2.57 9.49
N ASN A 258 13.70 2.64 9.76
CA ASN A 258 14.67 3.01 8.73
C ASN A 258 16.04 2.36 9.01
N PRO A 259 16.44 1.35 8.22
CA PRO A 259 17.72 0.67 8.41
C PRO A 259 18.95 1.48 7.96
N TYR A 260 18.75 2.60 7.25
CA TYR A 260 19.85 3.47 6.81
C TYR A 260 20.20 4.57 7.83
N ILE A 261 19.29 4.82 8.79
CA ILE A 261 19.43 5.95 9.70
C ILE A 261 20.53 5.69 10.74
N THR A 262 21.35 6.69 10.99
CA THR A 262 22.37 6.69 12.04
C THR A 262 21.98 7.66 13.16
N ASP A 263 22.68 7.59 14.29
CA ASP A 263 22.45 8.50 15.42
C ASP A 263 22.53 9.98 15.01
N ALA A 264 23.53 10.34 14.20
CA ALA A 264 23.69 11.72 13.72
C ALA A 264 22.54 12.19 12.81
N MET A 265 22.05 11.31 11.92
CA MET A 265 20.87 11.60 11.10
C MET A 265 19.62 11.75 11.97
N ALA A 266 19.45 10.88 12.97
CA ALA A 266 18.33 10.92 13.89
C ALA A 266 18.33 12.22 14.74
N ASP A 267 19.50 12.69 15.15
CA ASP A 267 19.64 13.98 15.85
C ASP A 267 19.14 15.15 15.00
N ASP A 268 19.55 15.21 13.73
CA ASP A 268 19.15 16.26 12.80
C ASP A 268 17.65 16.18 12.44
N VAL A 269 17.14 14.97 12.22
CA VAL A 269 15.70 14.74 11.98
C VAL A 269 14.90 15.18 13.20
N TYR A 270 15.29 14.79 14.40
CA TYR A 270 14.62 15.22 15.63
C TYR A 270 14.62 16.75 15.77
N ALA A 271 15.76 17.38 15.56
CA ALA A 271 15.88 18.84 15.63
C ALA A 271 14.94 19.56 14.63
N SER A 272 14.71 18.97 13.45
CA SER A 272 13.85 19.56 12.42
C SER A 272 12.35 19.50 12.77
N PHE A 273 11.94 18.57 13.64
CA PHE A 273 10.54 18.39 14.05
C PHE A 273 10.26 18.84 15.50
N LEU A 274 11.30 19.20 16.25
CA LEU A 274 11.14 19.67 17.62
C LEU A 274 10.20 20.89 17.66
N ASP A 275 9.22 20.84 18.55
CA ASP A 275 8.19 21.86 18.74
C ASP A 275 7.24 22.08 17.53
N LEU A 276 7.25 21.19 16.53
CA LEU A 276 6.23 21.21 15.50
C LEU A 276 4.88 20.88 16.11
N THR A 277 3.99 21.86 16.10
CA THR A 277 2.59 21.69 16.53
C THR A 277 1.68 21.74 15.32
N TYR A 278 0.75 20.80 15.22
CA TYR A 278 -0.24 20.75 14.14
C TYR A 278 -1.59 20.22 14.62
N THR A 279 -2.64 20.53 13.87
CA THR A 279 -4.01 20.10 14.18
C THR A 279 -4.46 19.00 13.23
N PRO A 280 -4.66 17.76 13.71
CA PRO A 280 -5.30 16.71 12.91
C PRO A 280 -6.72 17.09 12.53
N CYS A 281 -6.97 17.19 11.23
CA CYS A 281 -8.25 17.62 10.68
C CYS A 281 -8.48 17.13 9.25
N GLN A 282 -9.73 17.20 8.80
CA GLN A 282 -10.12 17.12 7.41
C GLN A 282 -10.70 18.48 7.00
N ILE A 283 -10.27 19.01 5.86
CA ILE A 283 -10.74 20.29 5.34
C ILE A 283 -11.32 20.10 3.95
N LYS A 284 -12.60 20.40 3.78
CA LYS A 284 -13.28 20.45 2.49
C LYS A 284 -13.48 21.90 2.10
N TRP A 285 -12.88 22.31 0.99
CA TRP A 285 -12.84 23.69 0.59
C TRP A 285 -12.79 23.89 -0.93
N ARG A 286 -12.84 25.12 -1.36
CA ARG A 286 -12.89 25.51 -2.78
C ARG A 286 -11.65 25.14 -3.58
N GLY A 287 -10.54 24.87 -2.90
CA GLY A 287 -9.29 24.40 -3.48
C GLY A 287 -8.42 25.49 -4.11
N ASN A 288 -7.12 25.22 -4.05
CA ASN A 288 -6.06 25.91 -4.79
C ASN A 288 -5.11 24.86 -5.37
N PRO A 289 -5.02 24.74 -6.70
CA PRO A 289 -4.23 23.67 -7.32
C PRO A 289 -2.72 23.84 -7.12
N ALA A 290 -2.25 25.00 -6.66
CA ALA A 290 -0.84 25.22 -6.35
C ALA A 290 -0.41 24.56 -5.02
N ILE A 291 -1.34 24.26 -4.10
CA ILE A 291 -1.04 23.53 -2.87
C ILE A 291 -0.80 22.06 -3.22
N GLN A 292 0.20 21.45 -2.60
CA GLN A 292 0.62 20.08 -2.82
C GLN A 292 0.60 19.30 -1.51
N ALA A 293 0.44 17.96 -1.58
CA ALA A 293 0.76 17.12 -0.44
C ALA A 293 2.23 17.35 -0.01
N GLY A 294 2.46 17.52 1.30
CA GLY A 294 3.75 17.92 1.87
C GLY A 294 3.87 19.42 2.17
N ASP A 295 2.88 20.22 1.82
CA ASP A 295 2.80 21.61 2.24
C ASP A 295 2.27 21.73 3.68
N ILE A 296 2.66 22.80 4.38
CA ILE A 296 2.03 23.23 5.62
C ILE A 296 1.21 24.47 5.31
N VAL A 297 -0.05 24.48 5.71
CA VAL A 297 -0.96 25.60 5.55
C VAL A 297 -1.56 25.98 6.89
N SER A 298 -2.05 27.20 7.01
CA SER A 298 -2.92 27.61 8.11
C SER A 298 -4.38 27.45 7.69
N ALA A 299 -5.26 27.05 8.61
CA ALA A 299 -6.69 26.97 8.33
C ALA A 299 -7.49 27.53 9.51
N VAL A 300 -8.51 28.33 9.22
CA VAL A 300 -9.35 28.95 10.22
C VAL A 300 -10.57 28.08 10.50
N ASP A 301 -10.81 27.71 11.75
CA ASP A 301 -11.95 26.89 12.17
C ASP A 301 -13.26 27.68 12.28
N GLY A 302 -14.34 26.98 12.66
CA GLY A 302 -15.68 27.58 12.83
C GLY A 302 -15.75 28.65 13.91
N ASN A 303 -14.80 28.69 14.85
CA ASN A 303 -14.72 29.69 15.94
C ASN A 303 -13.83 30.88 15.57
N GLY A 304 -13.13 30.85 14.43
CA GLY A 304 -12.19 31.88 14.00
C GLY A 304 -10.76 31.66 14.52
N GLU A 305 -10.46 30.47 15.07
CA GLU A 305 -9.11 30.09 15.49
C GLU A 305 -8.31 29.57 14.32
N SER A 306 -7.05 29.98 14.19
CA SER A 306 -6.13 29.54 13.14
C SER A 306 -5.34 28.32 13.61
N HIS A 307 -5.29 27.31 12.77
CA HIS A 307 -4.62 26.03 13.03
C HIS A 307 -3.57 25.73 11.97
N LYS A 308 -2.41 25.24 12.39
CA LYS A 308 -1.38 24.73 11.48
C LYS A 308 -1.77 23.33 11.02
N VAL A 309 -1.78 23.10 9.71
CA VAL A 309 -2.26 21.88 9.07
C VAL A 309 -1.20 21.35 8.10
N LEU A 310 -0.75 20.12 8.30
CA LEU A 310 0.13 19.43 7.37
C LEU A 310 -0.73 18.78 6.29
N VAL A 311 -0.49 19.10 5.04
CA VAL A 311 -1.18 18.45 3.91
C VAL A 311 -0.57 17.06 3.70
N MET A 312 -1.02 16.09 4.50
CA MET A 312 -0.52 14.72 4.45
C MET A 312 -1.08 13.95 3.25
N SER A 313 -2.32 14.25 2.90
CA SER A 313 -2.94 13.86 1.64
C SER A 313 -3.95 14.90 1.22
N GLN A 314 -4.22 14.96 -0.09
CA GLN A 314 -5.32 15.75 -0.62
C GLN A 314 -5.95 15.08 -1.83
N ASN A 315 -7.25 15.28 -1.98
CA ASN A 315 -8.00 14.95 -3.18
C ASN A 315 -8.43 16.24 -3.88
N ILE A 316 -7.95 16.44 -5.09
CA ILE A 316 -8.29 17.58 -5.96
C ILE A 316 -9.29 17.11 -7.00
N ARG A 317 -10.47 17.72 -7.05
CA ARG A 317 -11.51 17.40 -8.03
C ARG A 317 -11.82 18.59 -8.92
N ILE A 318 -11.79 18.37 -10.22
CA ILE A 318 -12.10 19.33 -11.25
C ILE A 318 -13.20 18.74 -12.13
N GLY A 319 -14.34 19.43 -12.20
CA GLY A 319 -15.51 19.00 -12.95
C GLY A 319 -16.64 19.98 -12.68
N GLY A 320 -16.86 20.96 -13.57
CA GLY A 320 -17.78 22.07 -13.32
C GLY A 320 -17.32 23.07 -12.26
N GLY A 321 -16.08 22.97 -11.80
CA GLY A 321 -15.43 23.77 -10.78
C GLY A 321 -14.29 23.02 -10.11
N LEU A 322 -13.56 23.68 -9.22
CA LEU A 322 -12.49 23.09 -8.43
C LEU A 322 -12.94 22.95 -6.98
N ASN A 323 -12.74 21.78 -6.41
CA ASN A 323 -12.85 21.55 -4.98
C ASN A 323 -11.71 20.65 -4.49
N THR A 324 -11.35 20.79 -3.22
CA THR A 324 -10.26 20.02 -2.63
C THR A 324 -10.65 19.54 -1.23
N THR A 325 -10.25 18.32 -0.92
CA THR A 325 -10.30 17.79 0.46
C THR A 325 -8.88 17.55 0.91
N ILE A 326 -8.45 18.20 1.99
CA ILE A 326 -7.16 18.00 2.65
C ILE A 326 -7.36 17.09 3.86
N GLU A 327 -6.44 16.18 4.10
CA GLU A 327 -6.36 15.38 5.32
C GLU A 327 -5.03 15.59 6.03
N CYS A 328 -5.13 15.93 7.29
CA CYS A 328 -4.04 16.00 8.27
C CYS A 328 -4.35 14.97 9.36
N LYS A 329 -3.67 13.83 9.32
CA LYS A 329 -3.94 12.71 10.24
C LYS A 329 -3.14 12.87 11.53
N GLY A 330 -3.59 12.22 12.60
CA GLY A 330 -2.86 12.16 13.86
C GLY A 330 -3.64 11.43 14.94
N LYS A 331 -2.95 10.58 15.68
CA LYS A 331 -3.39 9.99 16.93
C LYS A 331 -2.35 10.30 17.99
N SER A 332 -2.78 10.54 19.22
CA SER A 332 -1.86 10.57 20.36
C SER A 332 -1.38 9.13 20.60
N VAL A 333 -0.11 8.87 20.34
CA VAL A 333 0.51 7.55 20.59
C VAL A 333 1.21 7.62 21.92
N THR A 334 0.78 6.76 22.86
CA THR A 334 1.37 6.68 24.21
C THR A 334 2.42 5.57 24.37
N THR A 335 2.67 4.81 23.30
CA THR A 335 3.67 3.72 23.29
C THR A 335 4.39 3.70 21.96
N SER A 336 5.72 3.63 22.00
CA SER A 336 6.56 3.44 20.82
C SER A 336 6.32 2.05 20.24
N ASN A 337 5.54 1.97 19.18
CA ASN A 337 5.46 0.79 18.32
C ASN A 337 6.03 1.17 16.97
N PHE A 338 7.13 0.54 16.56
CA PHE A 338 7.63 0.67 15.21
C PHE A 338 6.57 0.22 14.21
N SER A 339 6.16 1.11 13.33
CA SER A 339 5.31 0.74 12.20
C SER A 339 6.11 0.91 10.91
N ASN A 340 6.36 -0.21 10.25
CA ASN A 340 6.98 -0.24 8.92
C ASN A 340 5.92 0.15 7.88
N SER A 341 5.72 1.45 7.66
CA SER A 341 4.62 1.91 6.82
C SER A 341 5.07 2.87 5.73
N PHE A 342 5.79 2.31 4.75
CA PHE A 342 6.04 3.02 3.48
C PHE A 342 4.78 3.17 2.63
N GLU A 343 3.76 2.37 2.91
CA GLU A 343 2.52 2.33 2.13
C GLU A 343 1.30 2.12 3.02
N THR A 344 0.15 2.69 2.64
CA THR A 344 -1.13 2.28 3.23
C THR A 344 -1.43 0.82 2.91
N THR A 345 -2.25 0.17 3.74
CA THR A 345 -2.73 -1.19 3.45
C THR A 345 -3.40 -1.26 2.08
N GLY A 346 -4.13 -0.20 1.66
CA GLY A 346 -4.73 -0.10 0.33
C GLY A 346 -3.68 -0.04 -0.77
N GLN A 347 -2.63 0.77 -0.62
CA GLN A 347 -1.54 0.84 -1.60
C GLN A 347 -0.72 -0.46 -1.66
N LYS A 348 -0.51 -1.13 -0.52
CA LYS A 348 0.10 -2.48 -0.50
C LYS A 348 -0.74 -3.51 -1.23
N ILE A 349 -2.05 -3.46 -1.04
CA ILE A 349 -3.00 -4.32 -1.76
C ILE A 349 -2.99 -3.97 -3.25
N GLU A 350 -3.12 -2.69 -3.63
CA GLU A 350 -3.06 -2.25 -5.03
C GLU A 350 -1.75 -2.66 -5.72
N ARG A 351 -0.59 -2.49 -5.03
CA ARG A 351 0.70 -2.93 -5.58
C ARG A 351 0.75 -4.45 -5.76
N LYS A 352 0.27 -5.22 -4.77
CA LYS A 352 0.17 -6.69 -4.90
C LYS A 352 -0.75 -7.09 -6.05
N TYR A 353 -1.88 -6.42 -6.21
CA TYR A 353 -2.78 -6.66 -7.34
C TYR A 353 -2.12 -6.35 -8.68
N LYS A 354 -1.43 -5.21 -8.83
CA LYS A 354 -0.72 -4.85 -10.06
C LYS A 354 0.42 -5.80 -10.40
N THR A 355 1.22 -6.21 -9.41
CA THR A 355 2.26 -7.22 -9.63
C THR A 355 1.63 -8.55 -10.07
N LEU A 356 0.50 -8.92 -9.47
CA LEU A 356 -0.26 -10.10 -9.82
C LEU A 356 -0.88 -9.99 -11.22
N GLU A 357 -1.50 -8.85 -11.55
CA GLU A 357 -2.07 -8.57 -12.88
C GLU A 357 -0.99 -8.61 -13.96
N GLN A 358 0.18 -8.01 -13.71
CA GLN A 358 1.30 -8.08 -14.64
C GLN A 358 1.79 -9.53 -14.81
N GLN A 359 1.91 -10.30 -13.72
CA GLN A 359 2.27 -11.72 -13.80
C GLN A 359 1.22 -12.55 -14.55
N ILE A 360 -0.07 -12.25 -14.37
CA ILE A 360 -1.16 -12.89 -15.11
C ILE A 360 -1.11 -12.47 -16.58
N LEU A 361 -0.89 -11.19 -16.88
CA LEU A 361 -0.76 -10.70 -18.24
C LEU A 361 0.45 -11.33 -18.96
N ASP A 362 1.59 -11.40 -18.28
CA ASP A 362 2.79 -12.04 -18.80
C ASP A 362 2.57 -13.55 -19.03
N ALA A 363 1.92 -14.22 -18.09
CA ALA A 363 1.53 -15.63 -18.25
C ALA A 363 0.51 -15.81 -19.37
N THR A 364 -0.47 -14.90 -19.50
CA THR A 364 -1.47 -14.93 -20.57
C THR A 364 -0.81 -14.70 -21.93
N ASN A 365 0.10 -13.72 -22.04
CA ASN A 365 0.86 -13.47 -23.26
C ASN A 365 1.75 -14.65 -23.65
N ALA A 366 2.36 -15.32 -22.67
CA ALA A 366 3.13 -16.52 -22.90
C ALA A 366 2.24 -17.68 -23.40
N ILE A 367 1.08 -17.88 -22.79
CA ILE A 367 0.11 -18.94 -23.17
C ILE A 367 -0.52 -18.66 -24.53
N THR A 368 -0.82 -17.39 -24.85
CA THR A 368 -1.42 -17.00 -26.15
C THR A 368 -0.41 -16.95 -27.28
N GLY A 369 0.87 -17.22 -27.01
CA GLY A 369 1.94 -17.25 -28.01
C GLY A 369 2.52 -15.89 -28.39
N ASN A 370 2.13 -14.81 -27.73
CA ASN A 370 2.71 -13.47 -27.98
C ASN A 370 4.17 -13.37 -27.53
N SER A 371 4.58 -14.21 -26.56
CA SER A 371 5.96 -14.29 -26.07
C SER A 371 6.76 -15.47 -26.62
N GLY A 372 6.14 -16.29 -27.49
CA GLY A 372 6.72 -17.50 -28.03
C GLY A 372 6.67 -18.67 -27.05
N GLY A 373 6.35 -19.82 -27.52
CA GLY A 373 6.34 -21.10 -26.80
C GLY A 373 6.07 -22.23 -27.77
N TYR A 374 6.57 -23.42 -27.47
CA TYR A 374 6.46 -24.57 -28.36
C TYR A 374 5.63 -25.66 -27.69
N VAL A 375 4.59 -26.10 -28.38
CA VAL A 375 3.76 -27.22 -27.96
C VAL A 375 4.20 -28.45 -28.72
N LYS A 376 4.57 -29.51 -28.00
CA LYS A 376 5.02 -30.79 -28.58
C LYS A 376 4.20 -31.94 -28.00
N MET A 377 3.82 -32.85 -28.88
CA MET A 377 3.24 -34.13 -28.51
C MET A 377 4.27 -35.20 -28.77
N LEU A 378 4.62 -35.96 -27.75
CA LEU A 378 5.62 -37.00 -27.81
C LEU A 378 4.96 -38.36 -27.65
N ASP A 379 5.44 -39.32 -28.43
CA ASP A 379 5.19 -40.75 -28.26
C ASP A 379 6.45 -41.35 -27.62
N THR A 380 6.47 -41.39 -26.28
CA THR A 380 7.65 -41.85 -25.54
C THR A 380 7.73 -43.35 -25.42
N ASN A 381 6.63 -44.04 -25.66
CA ASN A 381 6.54 -45.52 -25.61
C ASN A 381 6.63 -46.21 -26.99
N GLY A 382 6.57 -45.42 -28.09
CA GLY A 382 6.75 -45.89 -29.44
C GLY A 382 5.56 -46.71 -30.02
N ASP A 383 4.35 -46.51 -29.48
CA ASP A 383 3.15 -47.24 -29.92
C ASP A 383 2.40 -46.53 -31.07
N GLY A 384 2.92 -45.42 -31.56
CA GLY A 384 2.35 -44.61 -32.63
C GLY A 384 1.28 -43.61 -32.15
N LYS A 385 1.11 -43.45 -30.84
CA LYS A 385 0.19 -42.49 -30.24
C LYS A 385 0.92 -41.59 -29.26
N PRO A 386 0.65 -40.27 -29.27
CA PRO A 386 1.23 -39.38 -28.27
C PRO A 386 0.78 -39.75 -26.86
N ASP A 387 1.74 -39.86 -25.94
CA ASP A 387 1.52 -40.13 -24.52
C ASP A 387 1.96 -38.98 -23.61
N GLU A 388 2.62 -37.93 -24.18
CA GLU A 388 2.99 -36.71 -23.49
C GLU A 388 2.66 -35.46 -24.29
N LEU A 389 2.21 -34.42 -23.60
CA LEU A 389 2.10 -33.04 -24.08
C LEU A 389 3.12 -32.19 -23.35
N LEU A 390 3.99 -31.49 -24.10
CA LEU A 390 4.95 -30.55 -23.56
C LEU A 390 4.63 -29.14 -24.02
N ILE A 391 4.85 -28.17 -23.14
CA ILE A 391 4.92 -26.73 -23.46
C ILE A 391 6.30 -26.27 -23.03
N THR A 392 7.12 -25.79 -23.97
CA THR A 392 8.53 -25.44 -23.74
C THR A 392 8.83 -24.02 -24.21
N ASP A 393 9.84 -23.38 -23.63
CA ASP A 393 10.34 -22.06 -24.02
C ASP A 393 11.27 -22.11 -25.26
N PHE A 394 11.79 -23.28 -25.63
CA PHE A 394 12.59 -23.49 -26.84
C PHE A 394 12.04 -24.64 -27.68
N ASP A 395 12.24 -24.55 -29.00
CA ASP A 395 11.82 -25.65 -29.91
C ASP A 395 12.62 -26.94 -29.67
N ASP A 396 13.90 -26.84 -29.39
CA ASP A 396 14.72 -28.00 -29.02
C ASP A 396 14.56 -28.29 -27.52
N ILE A 397 13.96 -29.44 -27.21
CA ILE A 397 13.72 -29.90 -25.83
C ILE A 397 15.02 -30.02 -25.02
N ALA A 398 16.16 -30.35 -25.71
CA ALA A 398 17.45 -30.54 -25.05
C ALA A 398 18.04 -29.23 -24.48
N ILE A 399 17.63 -28.08 -25.01
CA ILE A 399 18.09 -26.75 -24.54
C ILE A 399 16.98 -25.98 -23.83
N ALA A 400 15.77 -26.52 -23.77
CA ALA A 400 14.65 -25.88 -23.08
C ALA A 400 14.97 -25.63 -21.60
N THR A 401 14.74 -24.41 -21.13
CA THR A 401 14.99 -24.02 -19.75
C THR A 401 13.75 -24.14 -18.87
N LYS A 402 12.55 -24.13 -19.49
CA LYS A 402 11.25 -24.26 -18.81
C LYS A 402 10.38 -25.27 -19.57
N VAL A 403 9.80 -26.21 -18.85
CA VAL A 403 8.94 -27.25 -19.41
C VAL A 403 7.72 -27.49 -18.53
N TRP A 404 6.54 -27.34 -19.09
CA TRP A 404 5.31 -27.96 -18.59
C TRP A 404 5.13 -29.30 -19.28
N ARG A 405 4.88 -30.33 -18.50
CA ARG A 405 4.68 -31.72 -18.98
C ARG A 405 3.37 -32.27 -18.47
N TRP A 406 2.53 -32.71 -19.38
CA TRP A 406 1.27 -33.35 -19.08
C TRP A 406 1.26 -34.78 -19.67
N ASN A 407 1.08 -35.76 -18.81
CA ASN A 407 1.00 -37.17 -19.18
C ASN A 407 0.07 -37.92 -18.21
N LYS A 408 0.09 -39.24 -18.25
CA LYS A 408 -0.77 -40.10 -17.39
C LYS A 408 -0.53 -39.94 -15.89
N GLU A 409 0.63 -39.42 -15.49
CA GLU A 409 0.98 -39.18 -14.06
C GLU A 409 0.49 -37.83 -13.55
N GLY A 410 0.03 -36.93 -14.44
CA GLY A 410 -0.47 -35.61 -14.11
C GLY A 410 0.20 -34.49 -14.88
N LEU A 411 0.09 -33.28 -14.36
CA LEU A 411 0.70 -32.05 -14.88
C LEU A 411 1.84 -31.60 -13.95
N GLY A 412 3.03 -31.45 -14.50
CA GLY A 412 4.21 -30.99 -13.76
C GLY A 412 4.99 -29.91 -14.47
N TYR A 413 5.72 -29.11 -13.70
CA TYR A 413 6.62 -28.07 -14.18
C TYR A 413 8.05 -28.35 -13.78
N ALA A 414 8.98 -28.14 -14.71
CA ALA A 414 10.42 -28.19 -14.47
C ALA A 414 11.11 -26.95 -15.03
N GLU A 415 12.14 -26.49 -14.34
CA GLU A 415 12.98 -25.37 -14.75
C GLU A 415 14.46 -25.73 -14.53
N ASN A 416 15.28 -25.40 -15.53
CA ASN A 416 16.73 -25.54 -15.46
C ASN A 416 17.39 -24.46 -16.33
N ALA A 417 17.94 -23.41 -15.69
CA ALA A 417 18.57 -22.29 -16.37
C ALA A 417 19.75 -22.68 -17.30
N SER A 418 20.34 -23.86 -17.09
CA SER A 418 21.41 -24.38 -17.93
C SER A 418 20.92 -25.18 -19.16
N GLY A 419 19.60 -25.25 -19.36
CA GLY A 419 18.96 -26.06 -20.40
C GLY A 419 18.63 -27.47 -19.93
N ASN A 420 17.94 -28.24 -20.81
CA ASN A 420 17.48 -29.60 -20.54
C ASN A 420 16.53 -29.74 -19.33
N ALA A 421 15.61 -28.77 -19.18
CA ALA A 421 14.58 -28.82 -18.14
C ALA A 421 13.65 -30.05 -18.29
N TYR A 422 13.57 -30.64 -19.50
CA TYR A 422 12.82 -31.87 -19.74
C TYR A 422 13.31 -33.06 -18.92
N ALA A 423 14.58 -33.12 -18.57
CA ALA A 423 15.12 -34.16 -17.69
C ALA A 423 14.63 -34.06 -16.24
N GLY A 424 13.98 -32.97 -15.87
CA GLY A 424 13.51 -32.70 -14.50
C GLY A 424 14.61 -32.21 -13.53
N PRO A 425 14.35 -32.17 -12.23
CA PRO A 425 13.18 -32.72 -11.55
C PRO A 425 11.89 -31.89 -11.77
N TYR A 426 10.74 -32.60 -11.83
CA TYR A 426 9.44 -31.96 -11.98
C TYR A 426 8.78 -31.68 -10.62
N ARG A 427 8.20 -30.50 -10.47
CA ARG A 427 7.23 -30.19 -9.42
C ARG A 427 5.84 -30.48 -9.96
N THR A 428 5.09 -31.36 -9.28
CA THR A 428 3.73 -31.71 -9.69
C THR A 428 2.77 -30.58 -9.35
N ALA A 429 2.06 -30.09 -10.36
CA ALA A 429 1.01 -29.10 -10.20
C ALA A 429 -0.36 -29.75 -9.99
N ILE A 430 -0.66 -30.79 -10.79
CA ILE A 430 -1.90 -31.58 -10.70
C ILE A 430 -1.51 -33.05 -10.80
N THR A 431 -1.95 -33.87 -9.86
CA THR A 431 -1.73 -35.35 -9.89
C THR A 431 -2.70 -36.04 -10.84
N ALA A 432 -2.42 -37.29 -11.17
CA ALA A 432 -3.29 -38.11 -12.06
C ALA A 432 -4.70 -38.33 -11.50
N ASP A 433 -4.87 -38.30 -10.18
CA ASP A 433 -6.15 -38.39 -9.46
C ASP A 433 -6.84 -37.05 -9.26
N GLY A 434 -6.27 -35.96 -9.83
CA GLY A 434 -6.90 -34.63 -9.85
C GLY A 434 -6.62 -33.75 -8.62
N GLN A 435 -5.68 -34.11 -7.75
CA GLN A 435 -5.26 -33.23 -6.65
C GLN A 435 -4.40 -32.11 -7.19
N ILE A 436 -4.61 -30.89 -6.68
CA ILE A 436 -3.86 -29.68 -7.06
C ILE A 436 -2.86 -29.37 -5.95
N ASN A 437 -1.59 -29.21 -6.32
CA ASN A 437 -0.57 -28.77 -5.38
C ASN A 437 -0.74 -27.28 -5.08
N ALA A 438 -0.93 -26.92 -3.82
CA ALA A 438 -1.18 -25.56 -3.37
C ALA A 438 -0.03 -24.58 -3.70
N ASP A 439 1.20 -25.06 -3.85
CA ASP A 439 2.37 -24.24 -4.22
C ASP A 439 2.23 -23.58 -5.61
N PHE A 440 1.35 -24.11 -6.45
CA PHE A 440 1.05 -23.54 -7.77
C PHE A 440 -0.16 -22.60 -7.78
N ILE A 441 -0.86 -22.44 -6.65
CA ILE A 441 -2.00 -21.53 -6.53
C ILE A 441 -1.49 -20.19 -6.00
N THR A 442 -1.14 -19.27 -6.91
CA THR A 442 -0.64 -17.92 -6.55
C THR A 442 -1.73 -16.85 -6.60
N THR A 443 -2.86 -17.14 -7.25
CA THR A 443 -3.98 -16.20 -7.40
C THR A 443 -5.31 -16.93 -7.39
N GLY A 444 -6.34 -16.25 -6.92
CA GLY A 444 -7.72 -16.73 -6.94
C GLY A 444 -8.39 -16.73 -5.57
N THR A 445 -9.69 -16.96 -5.56
CA THR A 445 -10.49 -17.15 -4.35
C THR A 445 -10.74 -18.65 -4.17
N LEU A 446 -10.31 -19.21 -3.04
CA LEU A 446 -10.69 -20.56 -2.64
C LEU A 446 -11.97 -20.47 -1.80
N ASN A 447 -12.96 -21.31 -2.10
CA ASN A 447 -14.15 -21.38 -1.26
C ASN A 447 -13.77 -21.98 0.10
N ALA A 448 -13.97 -21.21 1.18
CA ALA A 448 -13.63 -21.61 2.53
C ALA A 448 -14.36 -22.87 3.01
N GLU A 449 -15.55 -23.16 2.48
CA GLU A 449 -16.30 -24.38 2.79
C GLU A 449 -15.58 -25.66 2.34
N MET A 450 -14.64 -25.54 1.40
CA MET A 450 -13.88 -26.66 0.82
C MET A 450 -12.45 -26.76 1.35
N ILE A 451 -12.05 -25.87 2.25
CA ILE A 451 -10.68 -25.84 2.78
C ILE A 451 -10.69 -26.46 4.19
N ALA A 452 -10.08 -27.62 4.33
CA ALA A 452 -9.73 -28.20 5.62
C ALA A 452 -8.22 -28.03 5.83
N VAL A 453 -7.83 -27.38 6.92
CA VAL A 453 -6.42 -27.29 7.34
C VAL A 453 -6.19 -28.37 8.38
N GLU A 454 -5.50 -29.43 7.99
CA GLU A 454 -5.29 -30.62 8.80
C GLU A 454 -3.80 -30.94 8.91
N SER A 455 -3.33 -31.27 10.11
CA SER A 455 -2.00 -31.84 10.31
C SER A 455 -2.11 -33.28 10.81
N PHE A 456 -1.35 -34.17 10.19
CA PHE A 456 -1.33 -35.59 10.55
C PHE A 456 -0.01 -35.95 11.25
N ASP A 457 -0.10 -36.78 12.28
CA ASP A 457 1.08 -37.43 12.82
C ASP A 457 1.56 -38.52 11.85
N ASN A 458 2.72 -38.31 11.24
CA ASN A 458 3.33 -39.24 10.27
C ASN A 458 3.64 -40.63 10.84
N LYS A 459 3.63 -40.82 12.17
CA LYS A 459 3.87 -42.12 12.83
C LYS A 459 2.60 -42.89 13.09
N THR A 460 1.51 -42.17 13.41
CA THR A 460 0.25 -42.80 13.82
C THR A 460 -0.83 -42.71 12.75
N GLY A 461 -0.67 -41.82 11.75
CA GLY A 461 -1.68 -41.55 10.73
C GLY A 461 -2.94 -40.87 11.26
N LEU A 462 -2.88 -40.33 12.50
CA LEU A 462 -4.00 -39.64 13.11
C LEU A 462 -3.91 -38.13 12.86
N LEU A 463 -5.06 -37.52 12.65
CA LEU A 463 -5.22 -36.07 12.58
C LEU A 463 -4.81 -35.47 13.92
N THR A 464 -3.83 -34.57 13.95
CA THR A 464 -3.33 -33.99 15.20
C THR A 464 -3.94 -32.63 15.50
N ASP A 465 -4.07 -31.79 14.49
CA ASP A 465 -4.60 -30.44 14.61
C ASP A 465 -5.47 -30.14 13.38
N TYR A 466 -6.55 -29.40 13.52
CA TYR A 466 -7.36 -28.98 12.41
C TYR A 466 -7.99 -27.61 12.59
N ILE A 467 -8.21 -26.95 11.46
CA ILE A 467 -9.08 -25.78 11.31
C ILE A 467 -10.10 -26.17 10.23
N HIS A 468 -11.38 -26.17 10.58
CA HIS A 468 -12.45 -26.49 9.66
C HIS A 468 -13.38 -25.30 9.45
N PHE A 469 -13.71 -25.01 8.18
CA PHE A 469 -14.67 -23.99 7.77
C PHE A 469 -15.86 -24.69 7.15
N GLY A 470 -17.03 -24.55 7.73
CA GLY A 470 -18.25 -25.15 7.19
C GLY A 470 -19.49 -24.59 7.88
N ASP A 471 -20.61 -24.52 7.13
CA ASP A 471 -21.94 -24.10 7.62
C ASP A 471 -21.93 -22.72 8.38
N GLY A 472 -21.01 -21.81 7.99
CA GLY A 472 -20.87 -20.52 8.65
C GLY A 472 -20.11 -20.55 9.98
N VAL A 473 -19.44 -21.66 10.31
CA VAL A 473 -18.71 -21.90 11.55
C VAL A 473 -17.22 -22.14 11.26
N ILE A 474 -16.35 -21.58 12.11
CA ILE A 474 -14.93 -21.94 12.16
C ILE A 474 -14.70 -22.81 13.39
N THR A 475 -14.21 -24.03 13.16
CA THR A 475 -13.89 -24.98 14.24
C THR A 475 -12.39 -25.15 14.34
N LEU A 476 -11.84 -25.00 15.56
CA LEU A 476 -10.44 -25.24 15.88
C LEU A 476 -10.35 -26.39 16.90
N GLY A 477 -9.48 -27.36 16.65
CA GLY A 477 -9.36 -28.51 17.55
C GLY A 477 -8.18 -29.42 17.25
N LYS A 478 -8.10 -30.50 18.01
CA LYS A 478 -7.20 -31.64 17.81
C LYS A 478 -8.00 -32.92 17.76
N SER A 479 -7.56 -33.86 16.95
CA SER A 479 -8.26 -35.13 16.79
C SER A 479 -8.29 -36.01 18.05
N ASP A 480 -7.34 -35.82 18.93
CA ASP A 480 -7.20 -36.56 20.22
C ASP A 480 -7.75 -35.79 21.41
N ASN A 481 -8.32 -34.60 21.21
CA ASN A 481 -8.87 -33.77 22.26
C ASN A 481 -10.36 -33.52 22.04
N MET A 482 -11.16 -33.83 23.03
CA MET A 482 -12.59 -33.57 23.02
C MET A 482 -12.95 -32.09 23.06
N LEU A 483 -11.98 -31.20 23.39
CA LEU A 483 -12.20 -29.77 23.51
C LEU A 483 -12.04 -29.08 22.17
N THR A 484 -13.08 -28.42 21.68
CA THR A 484 -13.06 -27.64 20.46
C THR A 484 -13.54 -26.20 20.70
N LEU A 485 -12.98 -25.25 19.93
CA LEU A 485 -13.42 -23.87 19.86
C LEU A 485 -14.18 -23.67 18.54
N LYS A 486 -15.40 -23.14 18.64
CA LYS A 486 -16.18 -22.73 17.45
C LYS A 486 -16.41 -21.24 17.45
N LEU A 487 -16.17 -20.61 16.29
CA LEU A 487 -16.55 -19.23 16.00
C LEU A 487 -17.80 -19.27 15.13
N GLU A 488 -18.93 -18.89 15.69
CA GLU A 488 -20.23 -18.87 15.04
C GLU A 488 -20.68 -17.41 14.82
N ASN A 489 -21.73 -17.19 14.04
CA ASN A 489 -22.20 -15.85 13.69
C ASN A 489 -22.53 -14.94 14.89
N ASP A 490 -22.99 -15.53 15.99
CA ASP A 490 -23.50 -14.81 17.16
C ASP A 490 -22.74 -15.12 18.45
N GLN A 491 -21.78 -16.06 18.38
CA GLN A 491 -21.03 -16.49 19.58
C GLN A 491 -19.65 -17.07 19.25
N VAL A 492 -18.80 -17.04 20.26
CA VAL A 492 -17.57 -17.82 20.35
C VAL A 492 -17.78 -18.85 21.44
N ALA A 493 -17.74 -20.12 21.10
CA ALA A 493 -18.13 -21.19 22.01
C ALA A 493 -17.06 -22.29 22.14
N PHE A 494 -16.95 -22.82 23.36
CA PHE A 494 -16.11 -23.97 23.71
C PHE A 494 -17.00 -25.19 23.88
N TYR A 495 -16.60 -26.28 23.26
CA TYR A 495 -17.30 -27.56 23.35
C TYR A 495 -16.40 -28.65 23.89
N ASN A 496 -16.99 -29.55 24.65
CA ASN A 496 -16.42 -30.84 24.99
C ASN A 496 -17.25 -31.90 24.25
N GLU A 497 -16.66 -32.51 23.25
CA GLU A 497 -17.40 -33.29 22.22
C GLU A 497 -18.51 -32.44 21.60
N GLU A 498 -19.77 -32.84 21.75
CA GLU A 498 -20.94 -32.11 21.24
C GLU A 498 -21.57 -31.16 22.28
N THR A 499 -21.08 -31.17 23.50
CA THR A 499 -21.66 -30.39 24.60
C THR A 499 -20.98 -29.03 24.72
N ARG A 500 -21.73 -27.94 24.57
CA ARG A 500 -21.21 -26.58 24.79
C ARG A 500 -20.98 -26.36 26.31
N ILE A 501 -19.76 -25.97 26.65
CA ILE A 501 -19.34 -25.81 28.07
C ILE A 501 -19.12 -24.35 28.48
N ALA A 502 -18.83 -23.47 27.52
CA ALA A 502 -18.72 -22.03 27.74
C ALA A 502 -18.93 -21.28 26.43
N TYR A 503 -19.42 -20.04 26.48
CA TYR A 503 -19.51 -19.18 25.31
C TYR A 503 -19.54 -17.68 25.64
N PHE A 504 -19.15 -16.88 24.66
CA PHE A 504 -19.32 -15.43 24.61
C PHE A 504 -20.32 -15.12 23.48
N SER A 505 -21.37 -14.40 23.79
CA SER A 505 -22.29 -13.84 22.80
C SER A 505 -22.37 -12.31 22.94
N ASN A 506 -23.15 -11.65 22.10
CA ASN A 506 -23.24 -10.18 22.07
C ASN A 506 -23.52 -9.51 23.43
N ASN A 507 -24.13 -10.20 24.38
CA ASN A 507 -24.52 -9.63 25.69
C ASN A 507 -24.23 -10.52 26.89
N SER A 508 -23.65 -11.71 26.72
CA SER A 508 -23.44 -12.63 27.84
C SER A 508 -22.14 -13.43 27.69
N PHE A 509 -21.59 -13.74 28.84
CA PHE A 509 -20.57 -14.75 29.02
C PHE A 509 -21.13 -15.82 29.93
N GLU A 510 -21.29 -17.04 29.43
CA GLU A 510 -21.77 -18.19 30.20
C GLU A 510 -20.73 -19.31 30.27
N ILE A 511 -20.65 -19.94 31.43
CA ILE A 511 -19.87 -21.16 31.70
C ILE A 511 -20.82 -22.14 32.39
N GLU A 512 -21.09 -23.29 31.74
CA GLU A 512 -22.05 -24.28 32.29
C GLU A 512 -21.61 -24.95 33.55
N ASN A 513 -20.29 -25.20 33.74
CA ASN A 513 -19.74 -25.84 34.94
C ASN A 513 -18.42 -25.21 35.35
N LEU A 514 -18.39 -24.54 36.49
CA LEU A 514 -17.18 -24.07 37.14
C LEU A 514 -16.92 -24.94 38.36
N THR A 515 -16.34 -26.14 38.17
CA THR A 515 -16.21 -27.18 39.23
C THR A 515 -15.09 -26.90 40.22
N GLU A 516 -14.01 -26.23 39.80
CA GLU A 516 -12.92 -25.79 40.66
C GLU A 516 -12.33 -24.48 40.12
N GLY A 517 -12.86 -23.37 40.55
CA GLY A 517 -12.37 -22.12 40.02
C GLY A 517 -12.63 -20.91 40.88
N LYS A 518 -11.75 -19.95 40.77
CA LYS A 518 -11.93 -18.61 41.33
C LYS A 518 -12.33 -17.68 40.23
N ILE A 519 -13.53 -17.11 40.27
CA ILE A 519 -13.87 -15.95 39.43
C ILE A 519 -13.18 -14.75 40.04
N ARG A 520 -12.30 -14.12 39.27
CA ARG A 520 -11.45 -13.02 39.72
C ARG A 520 -11.85 -11.72 39.01
N PHE A 521 -12.11 -10.67 39.79
CA PHE A 521 -12.28 -9.31 39.31
C PHE A 521 -11.15 -8.45 39.93
N ALA A 522 -10.07 -8.22 39.17
CA ALA A 522 -8.86 -7.60 39.69
C ALA A 522 -8.37 -8.28 41.00
N ASN A 523 -8.41 -7.59 42.13
CA ASN A 523 -8.01 -8.10 43.43
C ASN A 523 -9.18 -8.71 44.24
N PHE A 524 -10.34 -8.94 43.61
CA PHE A 524 -11.51 -9.53 44.25
C PHE A 524 -11.97 -10.78 43.49
N GLY A 525 -12.58 -11.72 44.19
CA GLY A 525 -13.11 -12.92 43.57
C GLY A 525 -14.18 -13.60 44.41
N PHE A 526 -14.96 -14.44 43.70
CA PHE A 526 -15.90 -15.35 44.33
C PHE A 526 -15.16 -16.65 44.67
N ILE A 527 -15.14 -17.01 45.94
CA ILE A 527 -14.51 -18.24 46.44
C ILE A 527 -15.59 -19.18 46.97
N PRO A 528 -15.72 -20.42 46.46
CA PRO A 528 -16.58 -21.44 47.03
C PRO A 528 -16.09 -21.82 48.46
N ARG A 529 -17.02 -21.99 49.37
CA ARG A 529 -16.72 -22.49 50.72
C ARG A 529 -17.15 -23.96 50.86
N ALA A 530 -16.52 -24.66 51.74
CA ALA A 530 -16.87 -26.05 52.09
C ALA A 530 -18.36 -26.20 52.53
N SER A 531 -18.99 -25.10 52.93
CA SER A 531 -20.42 -25.05 53.30
C SER A 531 -21.38 -24.97 52.12
N GLY A 532 -20.89 -24.94 50.85
CA GLY A 532 -21.71 -24.75 49.64
C GLY A 532 -22.07 -23.32 49.33
N ASN A 533 -21.60 -22.33 50.07
CA ASN A 533 -21.84 -20.91 49.85
C ASN A 533 -20.69 -20.25 49.06
N LEU A 534 -20.98 -19.19 48.29
CA LEU A 534 -19.99 -18.34 47.62
C LEU A 534 -19.66 -17.11 48.47
N THR A 535 -18.39 -16.79 48.62
CA THR A 535 -17.94 -15.56 49.27
C THR A 535 -17.23 -14.66 48.28
N PHE A 536 -17.66 -13.41 48.17
CA PHE A 536 -16.94 -12.37 47.48
C PHE A 536 -15.94 -11.74 48.44
N THR A 537 -14.65 -11.84 48.12
CA THR A 537 -13.60 -11.37 49.02
C THR A 537 -12.41 -10.82 48.26
N LYS A 538 -11.61 -9.98 48.93
CA LYS A 538 -10.33 -9.52 48.41
C LYS A 538 -9.35 -10.68 48.39
N LEU A 539 -8.72 -10.90 47.25
CA LEU A 539 -7.67 -11.90 47.07
C LEU A 539 -6.34 -11.28 47.48
N THR A 540 -5.59 -11.93 48.32
CA THR A 540 -4.23 -11.52 48.75
C THR A 540 -3.22 -11.83 47.68
#